data_11da17b00de64f8bf79db8b5565ba4c0
#
_entry.id   11da17b00de64f8bf79db8b5565ba4c0
#
_cell.length_a   1.000
_cell.length_b   1.000
_cell.length_c   1.000
_cell.angle_alpha   90.00
_cell.angle_beta   90.00
_cell.angle_gamma   90.00
#
_symmetry.space_group_name_H-M   'P 1'
#
loop_
_entity.id
_entity.type
_entity.pdbx_description
1 polymer ?
#
loop_
_entity_poly.entity_id
_entity_poly.type
_entity_poly.pdbx_seq_one_letter_code
_entity_poly.pdbx_strand_id
1 'polypeptide(L)'
;MADVKVKGIDSVTERFNKIANMELRSTVNRATALVHGQAKALAPVDKGLLAGSIHMQVKENGNNFEGRVYTNVEYAPYVEFGTGIKGNGTYPYKIEGLSLEYTDKGWAYFSEDDGKLIFTTGQEAQPYMYPAYQTHLQTIRKMFKDTVEQKLKQSCKGG
;
A
#
# COMPACT_ATOMS: atom_id res chain seq x y z
N MET A 1 5.97 53.42 -12.96
CA MET A 1 6.63 52.12 -13.11
C MET A 1 5.90 51.34 -14.18
N ALA A 2 6.55 50.97 -15.26
CA ALA A 2 5.90 50.22 -16.34
C ALA A 2 5.82 48.74 -15.90
N ASP A 3 4.60 48.24 -15.76
CA ASP A 3 4.35 46.86 -15.41
C ASP A 3 4.43 46.01 -16.71
N VAL A 4 5.52 45.26 -16.87
CA VAL A 4 5.71 44.39 -18.05
C VAL A 4 5.02 43.06 -17.80
N LYS A 5 3.81 42.89 -18.28
CA LYS A 5 3.03 41.64 -18.22
C LYS A 5 3.42 40.74 -19.38
N VAL A 6 4.21 39.71 -19.14
CA VAL A 6 4.58 38.71 -20.15
C VAL A 6 3.38 37.76 -20.36
N LYS A 7 2.72 37.86 -21.51
CA LYS A 7 1.60 36.96 -21.91
C LYS A 7 2.16 35.60 -22.28
N GLY A 8 1.56 34.52 -21.73
CA GLY A 8 1.85 33.14 -22.11
C GLY A 8 2.57 32.31 -21.06
N ILE A 9 3.12 32.88 -20.00
CA ILE A 9 3.76 32.15 -18.91
C ILE A 9 2.75 31.23 -18.21
N ASP A 10 1.54 31.71 -17.97
CA ASP A 10 0.50 30.95 -17.26
C ASP A 10 0.14 29.66 -18.01
N SER A 11 -0.02 29.72 -19.35
CA SER A 11 -0.35 28.57 -20.17
C SER A 11 0.80 27.54 -20.25
N VAL A 12 2.04 27.98 -20.21
CA VAL A 12 3.23 27.12 -20.17
C VAL A 12 3.32 26.44 -18.80
N THR A 13 3.12 27.19 -17.73
CA THR A 13 3.11 26.66 -16.36
C THR A 13 2.01 25.64 -16.14
N GLU A 14 0.80 25.89 -16.64
CA GLU A 14 -0.30 24.94 -16.56
C GLU A 14 -0.01 23.63 -17.33
N ARG A 15 0.54 23.73 -18.55
CA ARG A 15 0.93 22.55 -19.34
C ARG A 15 2.03 21.76 -18.64
N PHE A 16 3.02 22.45 -18.08
CA PHE A 16 4.10 21.81 -17.32
C PHE A 16 3.57 21.08 -16.10
N ASN A 17 2.74 21.72 -15.30
CA ASN A 17 2.11 21.11 -14.13
C ASN A 17 1.24 19.90 -14.51
N LYS A 18 0.50 19.97 -15.61
CA LYS A 18 -0.32 18.85 -16.12
C LYS A 18 0.55 17.65 -16.48
N ILE A 19 1.63 17.85 -17.25
CA ILE A 19 2.56 16.77 -17.60
C ILE A 19 3.23 16.23 -16.33
N ALA A 20 3.64 17.11 -15.41
CA ALA A 20 4.22 16.77 -14.13
C ALA A 20 3.29 15.83 -13.33
N ASN A 21 2.05 16.17 -13.24
CA ASN A 21 1.06 15.38 -12.50
C ASN A 21 0.78 14.03 -13.17
N MET A 22 0.72 13.97 -14.51
CA MET A 22 0.52 12.71 -15.23
C MET A 22 1.66 11.69 -14.97
N GLU A 23 2.92 12.13 -14.97
CA GLU A 23 4.05 11.23 -14.70
C GLU A 23 4.10 10.80 -13.23
N LEU A 24 3.82 11.70 -12.27
CA LEU A 24 3.70 11.35 -10.86
C LEU A 24 2.58 10.35 -10.61
N ARG A 25 1.41 10.58 -11.21
CA ARG A 25 0.29 9.62 -11.15
C ARG A 25 0.68 8.25 -11.69
N SER A 26 1.37 8.22 -12.84
CA SER A 26 1.86 6.98 -13.43
C SER A 26 2.84 6.26 -12.50
N THR A 27 3.76 7.01 -11.88
CA THR A 27 4.73 6.45 -10.92
C THR A 27 4.05 5.89 -9.68
N VAL A 28 3.06 6.61 -9.11
CA VAL A 28 2.27 6.12 -7.97
C VAL A 28 1.51 4.85 -8.36
N ASN A 29 0.89 4.83 -9.54
CA ASN A 29 0.15 3.66 -10.02
C ASN A 29 1.07 2.43 -10.15
N ARG A 30 2.24 2.59 -10.75
CA ARG A 30 3.23 1.50 -10.88
C ARG A 30 3.74 1.02 -9.52
N ALA A 31 4.06 1.93 -8.61
CA ALA A 31 4.49 1.62 -7.25
C ALA A 31 3.41 0.83 -6.49
N THR A 32 2.16 1.29 -6.58
CA THR A 32 1.02 0.62 -5.95
C THR A 32 0.79 -0.78 -6.54
N ALA A 33 0.94 -0.92 -7.86
CA ALA A 33 0.78 -2.20 -8.54
C ALA A 33 1.86 -3.23 -8.12
N LEU A 34 3.10 -2.80 -7.88
CA LEU A 34 4.16 -3.66 -7.37
C LEU A 34 3.81 -4.22 -5.99
N VAL A 35 3.39 -3.36 -5.07
CA VAL A 35 2.98 -3.79 -3.72
C VAL A 35 1.76 -4.68 -3.78
N HIS A 36 0.76 -4.32 -4.59
CA HIS A 36 -0.45 -5.13 -4.79
C HIS A 36 -0.15 -6.54 -5.29
N GLY A 37 0.68 -6.66 -6.34
CA GLY A 37 1.07 -7.96 -6.87
C GLY A 37 1.80 -8.83 -5.85
N GLN A 38 2.73 -8.22 -5.10
CA GLN A 38 3.49 -8.91 -4.05
C GLN A 38 2.60 -9.31 -2.87
N ALA A 39 1.68 -8.46 -2.43
CA ALA A 39 0.74 -8.78 -1.36
C ALA A 39 -0.14 -9.97 -1.72
N LYS A 40 -0.64 -10.02 -2.97
CA LYS A 40 -1.39 -11.17 -3.47
C LYS A 40 -0.56 -12.45 -3.52
N ALA A 41 0.71 -12.35 -3.88
CA ALA A 41 1.61 -13.51 -3.94
C ALA A 41 2.00 -14.04 -2.55
N LEU A 42 2.07 -13.17 -1.54
CA LEU A 42 2.40 -13.53 -0.16
C LEU A 42 1.17 -13.93 0.67
N ALA A 43 -0.03 -13.55 0.25
CA ALA A 43 -1.26 -13.88 0.97
C ALA A 43 -1.43 -15.40 1.09
N PRO A 44 -1.69 -15.93 2.30
CA PRO A 44 -1.93 -17.35 2.47
C PRO A 44 -3.08 -17.87 1.61
N VAL A 45 -2.89 -19.02 0.98
CA VAL A 45 -3.87 -19.63 0.11
C VAL A 45 -4.67 -20.65 0.91
N ASP A 46 -5.69 -20.19 1.61
CA ASP A 46 -6.82 -21.01 2.02
C ASP A 46 -8.00 -20.60 1.16
N LYS A 47 -8.59 -21.46 0.37
CA LYS A 47 -9.70 -21.16 -0.57
C LYS A 47 -9.50 -19.93 -1.51
N GLY A 48 -8.33 -19.26 -1.49
CA GLY A 48 -7.96 -18.12 -2.36
C GLY A 48 -8.72 -16.82 -2.12
N LEU A 49 -9.61 -16.75 -1.14
CA LEU A 49 -10.47 -15.59 -0.90
C LEU A 49 -9.66 -14.34 -0.52
N LEU A 50 -8.67 -14.49 0.36
CA LEU A 50 -7.86 -13.36 0.82
C LEU A 50 -7.07 -12.73 -0.32
N ALA A 51 -6.33 -13.54 -1.09
CA ALA A 51 -5.57 -13.04 -2.24
C ALA A 51 -6.48 -12.40 -3.30
N GLY A 52 -7.68 -12.96 -3.51
CA GLY A 52 -8.69 -12.42 -4.43
C GLY A 52 -9.26 -11.08 -3.99
N SER A 53 -9.36 -10.87 -2.67
CA SER A 53 -9.94 -9.66 -2.07
C SER A 53 -8.97 -8.47 -1.96
N ILE A 54 -7.69 -8.67 -2.26
CA ILE A 54 -6.72 -7.56 -2.22
C ILE A 54 -6.91 -6.70 -3.46
N HIS A 55 -7.17 -5.43 -3.22
CA HIS A 55 -7.40 -4.40 -4.23
C HIS A 55 -6.36 -3.31 -4.17
N MET A 56 -6.19 -2.59 -5.26
CA MET A 56 -5.41 -1.36 -5.30
C MET A 56 -6.25 -0.19 -5.79
N GLN A 57 -5.92 1.00 -5.31
CA GLN A 57 -6.54 2.25 -5.73
C GLN A 57 -5.51 3.36 -5.75
N VAL A 58 -5.57 4.22 -6.77
CA VAL A 58 -4.83 5.49 -6.79
C VAL A 58 -5.83 6.62 -6.74
N LYS A 59 -5.71 7.46 -5.72
CA LYS A 59 -6.51 8.67 -5.54
C LYS A 59 -5.69 9.88 -5.90
N GLU A 60 -6.35 10.86 -6.50
CA GLU A 60 -5.81 12.18 -6.80
C GLU A 60 -6.60 13.21 -6.02
N ASN A 61 -5.90 14.05 -5.27
CA ASN A 61 -6.46 15.16 -4.52
C ASN A 61 -5.62 16.41 -4.78
N GLY A 62 -6.02 17.19 -5.78
CA GLY A 62 -5.23 18.29 -6.30
C GLY A 62 -3.90 17.78 -6.88
N ASN A 63 -2.78 18.25 -6.34
CA ASN A 63 -1.45 17.82 -6.74
C ASN A 63 -0.90 16.61 -5.95
N ASN A 64 -1.70 16.05 -5.05
CA ASN A 64 -1.31 14.91 -4.23
C ASN A 64 -1.86 13.62 -4.82
N PHE A 65 -1.01 12.60 -4.88
CA PHE A 65 -1.36 11.26 -5.33
C PHE A 65 -1.14 10.27 -4.19
N GLU A 66 -2.15 9.47 -3.91
CA GLU A 66 -2.11 8.43 -2.90
C GLU A 66 -2.38 7.07 -3.54
N GLY A 67 -1.42 6.15 -3.42
CA GLY A 67 -1.61 4.74 -3.77
C GLY A 67 -2.01 3.94 -2.53
N ARG A 68 -3.07 3.16 -2.64
CA ARG A 68 -3.57 2.28 -1.57
C ARG A 68 -3.62 0.84 -2.04
N VAL A 69 -3.15 -0.08 -1.19
CA VAL A 69 -3.42 -1.51 -1.30
C VAL A 69 -4.23 -1.91 -0.07
N TYR A 70 -5.36 -2.54 -0.26
CA TYR A 70 -6.30 -2.82 0.82
C TYR A 70 -7.12 -4.08 0.54
N THR A 71 -7.74 -4.61 1.58
CA THR A 71 -8.75 -5.67 1.51
C THR A 71 -9.94 -5.31 2.38
N ASN A 72 -11.14 -5.77 2.01
CA ASN A 72 -12.36 -5.61 2.78
C ASN A 72 -12.70 -6.88 3.60
N VAL A 73 -11.83 -7.86 3.61
CA VAL A 73 -12.05 -9.11 4.34
C VAL A 73 -11.77 -8.90 5.82
N GLU A 74 -12.75 -9.18 6.66
CA GLU A 74 -12.71 -8.91 8.10
C GLU A 74 -11.61 -9.69 8.84
N TYR A 75 -11.29 -10.89 8.38
CA TYR A 75 -10.25 -11.72 9.00
C TYR A 75 -8.83 -11.34 8.54
N ALA A 76 -8.66 -10.47 7.56
CA ALA A 76 -7.36 -10.09 7.00
C ALA A 76 -6.36 -9.55 8.05
N PRO A 77 -6.74 -8.70 9.02
CA PRO A 77 -5.84 -8.27 10.10
C PRO A 77 -5.39 -9.45 10.98
N TYR A 78 -6.25 -10.43 11.21
CA TYR A 78 -5.92 -11.61 12.02
C TYR A 78 -4.90 -12.52 11.33
N VAL A 79 -4.92 -12.57 10.02
CA VAL A 79 -3.89 -13.26 9.23
C VAL A 79 -2.58 -12.50 9.27
N GLU A 80 -2.60 -11.19 9.02
CA GLU A 80 -1.40 -10.35 9.02
C GLU A 80 -0.68 -10.38 10.37
N PHE A 81 -1.42 -10.17 11.45
CA PHE A 81 -0.84 -9.93 12.78
C PHE A 81 -0.87 -11.15 13.71
N GLY A 82 -1.62 -12.18 13.35
CA GLY A 82 -1.90 -13.30 14.25
C GLY A 82 -2.98 -12.98 15.29
N THR A 83 -3.39 -13.97 16.06
CA THR A 83 -4.43 -13.82 17.09
C THR A 83 -4.15 -14.69 18.31
N GLY A 84 -4.69 -14.25 19.46
CA GLY A 84 -4.67 -15.00 20.70
C GLY A 84 -3.27 -15.32 21.23
N ILE A 85 -3.17 -16.34 22.05
CA ILE A 85 -1.92 -16.78 22.68
C ILE A 85 -0.88 -17.17 21.61
N LYS A 86 -1.30 -17.85 20.56
CA LYS A 86 -0.42 -18.30 19.47
C LYS A 86 0.12 -17.14 18.64
N GLY A 87 -0.66 -16.06 18.48
CA GLY A 87 -0.24 -14.89 17.70
C GLY A 87 0.72 -13.98 18.45
N ASN A 88 0.69 -14.02 19.78
CA ASN A 88 1.50 -13.12 20.59
C ASN A 88 3.00 -13.29 20.34
N GLY A 89 3.66 -12.21 19.93
CA GLY A 89 5.09 -12.19 19.62
C GLY A 89 5.50 -12.84 18.31
N THR A 90 4.56 -13.32 17.48
CA THR A 90 4.88 -13.98 16.19
C THR A 90 4.98 -13.00 15.03
N TYR A 91 4.44 -11.78 15.15
CA TYR A 91 4.57 -10.75 14.12
C TYR A 91 5.99 -10.17 14.11
N PRO A 92 6.76 -10.37 13.04
CA PRO A 92 8.21 -10.10 13.07
C PRO A 92 8.58 -8.64 12.83
N TYR A 93 7.62 -7.78 12.53
CA TYR A 93 7.89 -6.39 12.13
C TYR A 93 7.49 -5.42 13.23
N LYS A 94 8.28 -4.34 13.35
CA LYS A 94 7.92 -3.17 14.17
C LYS A 94 7.41 -2.08 13.24
N ILE A 95 6.16 -1.67 13.46
CA ILE A 95 5.52 -0.57 12.73
C ILE A 95 5.32 0.57 13.72
N GLU A 96 5.86 1.74 13.41
CA GLU A 96 5.74 2.93 14.24
C GLU A 96 4.26 3.31 14.43
N GLY A 97 3.85 3.52 15.68
CA GLY A 97 2.48 3.87 16.03
C GLY A 97 1.50 2.69 16.05
N LEU A 98 1.94 1.45 15.78
CA LEU A 98 1.12 0.25 15.90
C LEU A 98 1.40 -0.45 17.23
N SER A 99 0.36 -0.59 18.06
CA SER A 99 0.37 -1.44 19.25
C SER A 99 -0.56 -2.62 19.02
N LEU A 100 -0.07 -3.83 19.18
CA LEU A 100 -0.86 -5.06 19.02
C LEU A 100 -1.17 -5.62 20.41
N GLU A 101 -2.45 -5.83 20.67
CA GLU A 101 -2.93 -6.48 21.90
C GLU A 101 -3.51 -7.84 21.56
N TYR A 102 -3.13 -8.85 22.32
CA TYR A 102 -3.55 -10.22 22.12
C TYR A 102 -4.33 -10.72 23.34
N THR A 103 -5.40 -11.48 23.08
CA THR A 103 -6.09 -12.14 24.20
C THR A 103 -5.25 -13.28 24.76
N ASP A 104 -5.25 -13.41 26.08
CA ASP A 104 -4.63 -14.50 26.83
C ASP A 104 -5.54 -15.74 27.03
N LYS A 105 -6.74 -15.70 26.42
CA LYS A 105 -7.75 -16.74 26.51
C LYS A 105 -8.03 -17.33 25.15
N GLY A 106 -8.21 -18.66 25.10
CA GLY A 106 -8.76 -19.31 23.95
C GLY A 106 -10.27 -19.05 23.80
N TRP A 107 -10.81 -19.33 22.65
CA TRP A 107 -12.25 -19.25 22.37
C TRP A 107 -12.71 -20.42 21.51
N ALA A 108 -14.01 -20.64 21.48
CA ALA A 108 -14.61 -21.64 20.61
C ALA A 108 -15.37 -20.95 19.49
N TYR A 109 -15.31 -21.51 18.29
CA TYR A 109 -16.11 -21.10 17.15
C TYR A 109 -16.69 -22.32 16.44
N PHE A 110 -17.82 -22.14 15.77
CA PHE A 110 -18.43 -23.19 14.97
C PHE A 110 -17.78 -23.22 13.58
N SER A 111 -17.20 -24.36 13.21
CA SER A 111 -16.67 -24.58 11.86
C SER A 111 -17.81 -25.10 10.98
N GLU A 112 -18.19 -24.32 9.97
CA GLU A 112 -19.19 -24.74 8.98
C GLU A 112 -18.67 -25.90 8.12
N ASP A 113 -17.38 -25.89 7.81
CA ASP A 113 -16.74 -26.94 7.00
C ASP A 113 -16.70 -28.30 7.72
N ASP A 114 -16.46 -28.31 9.03
CA ASP A 114 -16.40 -29.52 9.86
C ASP A 114 -17.73 -29.87 10.56
N GLY A 115 -18.68 -28.92 10.57
CA GLY A 115 -19.97 -29.07 11.25
C GLY A 115 -19.87 -29.20 12.77
N LYS A 116 -18.80 -28.66 13.40
CA LYS A 116 -18.56 -28.85 14.84
C LYS A 116 -17.99 -27.60 15.49
N LEU A 117 -18.09 -27.56 16.82
CA LEU A 117 -17.45 -26.52 17.64
C LEU A 117 -15.95 -26.82 17.77
N ILE A 118 -15.11 -25.85 17.40
CA ILE A 118 -13.65 -25.92 17.50
C ILE A 118 -13.18 -24.96 18.57
N PHE A 119 -12.37 -25.44 19.51
CA PHE A 119 -11.67 -24.59 20.46
C PHE A 119 -10.29 -24.19 19.88
N THR A 120 -9.95 -22.91 19.95
CA THR A 120 -8.68 -22.38 19.49
C THR A 120 -8.03 -21.45 20.51
N THR A 121 -6.71 -21.38 20.49
CA THR A 121 -5.90 -20.39 21.22
C THR A 121 -5.32 -19.32 20.28
N GLY A 122 -5.85 -19.24 19.07
CA GLY A 122 -5.43 -18.31 18.05
C GLY A 122 -4.57 -18.92 16.95
N GLN A 123 -3.95 -18.06 16.17
CA GLN A 123 -3.05 -18.42 15.07
C GLN A 123 -1.82 -17.53 15.07
N GLU A 124 -0.70 -18.05 14.58
CA GLU A 124 0.51 -17.28 14.34
C GLU A 124 0.28 -16.22 13.23
N ALA A 125 1.06 -15.16 13.28
CA ALA A 125 1.07 -14.16 12.22
C ALA A 125 1.57 -14.75 10.90
N GLN A 126 0.87 -14.46 9.82
CA GLN A 126 1.28 -14.76 8.45
C GLN A 126 1.26 -13.47 7.63
N PRO A 127 2.25 -12.59 7.86
CA PRO A 127 2.24 -11.25 7.26
C PRO A 127 2.42 -11.31 5.74
N TYR A 128 1.63 -10.56 5.03
CA TYR A 128 1.62 -10.47 3.57
C TYR A 128 1.59 -9.02 3.05
N MET A 129 0.93 -8.10 3.78
CA MET A 129 0.82 -6.69 3.37
C MET A 129 2.11 -5.91 3.65
N TYR A 130 2.58 -5.97 4.90
CA TYR A 130 3.77 -5.23 5.29
C TYR A 130 5.05 -5.71 4.59
N PRO A 131 5.34 -7.03 4.51
CA PRO A 131 6.50 -7.51 3.75
C PRO A 131 6.39 -7.20 2.25
N ALA A 132 5.20 -7.18 1.66
CA ALA A 132 5.02 -6.74 0.28
C ALA A 132 5.49 -5.30 0.06
N TYR A 133 5.14 -4.39 0.98
CA TYR A 133 5.62 -3.02 0.96
C TYR A 133 7.14 -2.94 1.17
N GLN A 134 7.67 -3.61 2.19
CA GLN A 134 9.10 -3.60 2.52
C GLN A 134 9.98 -4.09 1.38
N THR A 135 9.57 -5.17 0.72
CA THR A 135 10.31 -5.74 -0.43
C THR A 135 10.48 -4.72 -1.56
N HIS A 136 9.49 -3.88 -1.80
CA HIS A 136 9.52 -2.92 -2.90
C HIS A 136 9.94 -1.51 -2.49
N LEU A 137 10.17 -1.24 -1.20
CA LEU A 137 10.42 0.12 -0.69
C LEU A 137 11.58 0.83 -1.42
N GLN A 138 12.69 0.16 -1.64
CA GLN A 138 13.85 0.74 -2.32
C GLN A 138 13.57 0.99 -3.81
N THR A 139 12.89 0.06 -4.45
CA THR A 139 12.47 0.20 -5.86
C THR A 139 11.51 1.39 -6.01
N ILE A 140 10.55 1.52 -5.12
CA ILE A 140 9.59 2.62 -5.08
C ILE A 140 10.32 3.96 -4.91
N ARG A 141 11.23 4.05 -3.93
CA ARG A 141 12.05 5.25 -3.71
C ARG A 141 12.84 5.65 -4.96
N LYS A 142 13.45 4.67 -5.62
CA LYS A 142 14.18 4.91 -6.87
C LYS A 142 13.26 5.41 -7.98
N MET A 143 12.10 4.81 -8.17
CA MET A 143 11.12 5.23 -9.19
C MET A 143 10.71 6.70 -9.01
N PHE A 144 10.44 7.13 -7.77
CA PHE A 144 10.10 8.52 -7.49
C PHE A 144 11.28 9.45 -7.72
N LYS A 145 12.49 9.08 -7.28
CA LYS A 145 13.71 9.85 -7.51
C LYS A 145 13.93 10.06 -9.01
N ASP A 146 13.89 8.99 -9.79
CA ASP A 146 14.10 9.04 -11.26
C ASP A 146 13.04 9.94 -11.93
N THR A 147 11.78 9.85 -11.51
CA THR A 147 10.70 10.69 -12.02
C THR A 147 10.95 12.18 -11.73
N VAL A 148 11.36 12.51 -10.51
CA VAL A 148 11.66 13.91 -10.13
C VAL A 148 12.89 14.44 -10.88
N GLU A 149 13.98 13.65 -10.97
CA GLU A 149 15.19 14.03 -11.68
C GLU A 149 14.94 14.27 -13.18
N GLN A 150 14.15 13.41 -13.82
CA GLN A 150 13.76 13.60 -15.22
C GLN A 150 13.03 14.93 -15.43
N LYS A 151 12.12 15.28 -14.52
CA LYS A 151 11.37 16.54 -14.57
C LYS A 151 12.25 17.76 -14.40
N LEU A 152 13.16 17.71 -13.44
CA LEU A 152 14.12 18.80 -13.24
C LEU A 152 14.98 19.00 -14.49
N LYS A 153 15.47 17.92 -15.12
CA LYS A 153 16.25 18.01 -16.36
C LYS A 153 15.46 18.58 -17.54
N GLN A 154 14.17 18.24 -17.64
CA GLN A 154 13.28 18.78 -18.68
C GLN A 154 13.04 20.28 -18.49
N SER A 155 12.84 20.71 -17.24
CA SER A 155 12.67 22.12 -16.89
C SER A 155 13.90 22.98 -17.22
N CYS A 156 15.10 22.42 -17.02
CA CYS A 156 16.36 23.14 -17.31
C CYS A 156 16.73 23.21 -18.80
N LYS A 157 16.11 22.36 -19.66
CA LYS A 157 16.39 22.36 -21.11
C LYS A 157 15.42 23.23 -21.93
N GLY A 158 14.40 23.78 -21.32
CA GLY A 158 13.37 24.60 -21.95
C GLY A 158 13.50 26.10 -21.71
N GLY A 159 14.67 26.56 -21.20
CA GLY A 159 15.03 27.98 -21.00
C GLY A 159 16.01 28.47 -22.07
#